data_56a24563e2903f4435758258db0ecc73
#
_entry.id   56a24563e2903f4435758258db0ecc73
#
_cell.length_a   1.000
_cell.length_b   1.000
_cell.length_c   1.000
_cell.angle_alpha   90.00
_cell.angle_beta   90.00
_cell.angle_gamma   90.00
#
_symmetry.space_group_name_H-M   'P 1'
#
loop_
_entity.id
_entity.type
_entity.pdbx_description
1 polymer ?
#
loop_
_entity_poly.entity_id
_entity_poly.type
_entity_poly.pdbx_seq_one_letter_code
_entity_poly.pdbx_strand_id
1 'polypeptide(L)'
;WNLVSNSQLDPHTDGGCTLCLGGLTIDGNNVTKNVGYYIIAHASKLVRPGSVRIQSNYNDELPNVTFKRPYNKIVVIILNHTNTAKSFNILVPEEPVTASLSAGSVGTYVWDNK
;
A
#
# COMPACT_ATOMS: atom_id res chain seq x y z
N TRP A 1 4.03 5.08 -15.62
CA TRP A 1 3.65 5.76 -14.37
C TRP A 1 4.72 6.78 -13.97
N ASN A 2 4.32 8.03 -13.73
CA ASN A 2 5.24 9.08 -13.36
C ASN A 2 5.52 9.05 -11.85
N LEU A 3 6.79 9.02 -11.48
CA LEU A 3 7.18 9.13 -10.06
C LEU A 3 6.95 10.55 -9.54
N VAL A 4 7.30 11.55 -10.35
CA VAL A 4 7.19 12.97 -10.06
C VAL A 4 6.62 13.71 -11.26
N SER A 5 5.77 14.70 -11.02
CA SER A 5 5.30 15.67 -12.01
C SER A 5 5.23 17.06 -11.42
N ASN A 6 5.18 18.11 -12.26
CA ASN A 6 4.80 19.45 -11.83
C ASN A 6 3.26 19.60 -11.79
N SER A 7 2.77 20.82 -11.51
CA SER A 7 1.32 21.10 -11.48
C SER A 7 0.65 21.04 -12.86
N GLN A 8 1.41 21.11 -13.95
CA GLN A 8 0.96 20.92 -15.32
C GLN A 8 1.00 19.44 -15.75
N LEU A 9 1.35 18.54 -14.83
CA LEU A 9 1.52 17.09 -15.05
C LEU A 9 2.73 16.72 -15.93
N ASP A 10 3.66 17.67 -16.14
CA ASP A 10 4.92 17.41 -16.84
C ASP A 10 5.99 16.77 -15.92
N PRO A 11 6.99 16.08 -16.48
CA PRO A 11 7.20 15.85 -17.90
C PRO A 11 6.38 14.67 -18.44
N HIS A 12 6.06 14.68 -19.73
CA HIS A 12 5.52 13.53 -20.46
C HIS A 12 6.53 13.02 -21.48
N THR A 13 6.39 11.76 -21.85
CA THR A 13 7.03 11.17 -23.03
C THR A 13 6.01 11.14 -24.18
N ASP A 14 6.50 11.22 -25.44
CA ASP A 14 5.66 11.10 -26.63
C ASP A 14 4.86 9.79 -26.60
N GLY A 15 3.54 9.91 -26.76
CA GLY A 15 2.61 8.77 -26.63
C GLY A 15 2.32 8.33 -25.19
N GLY A 16 2.89 9.01 -24.19
CA GLY A 16 2.61 8.76 -22.77
C GLY A 16 1.33 9.43 -22.29
N CYS A 17 0.99 9.19 -21.04
CA CYS A 17 -0.17 9.79 -20.39
C CYS A 17 0.06 11.29 -20.11
N THR A 18 -0.78 12.15 -20.68
CA THR A 18 -0.73 13.62 -20.47
C THR A 18 -1.55 14.09 -19.26
N LEU A 19 -2.32 13.21 -18.63
CA LEU A 19 -3.19 13.51 -17.48
C LEU A 19 -2.81 12.70 -16.23
N CYS A 20 -1.67 12.01 -16.27
CA CYS A 20 -1.24 11.16 -15.15
C CYS A 20 -0.51 11.97 -14.08
N LEU A 21 -1.14 12.05 -12.92
CA LEU A 21 -0.52 12.61 -11.74
C LEU A 21 0.62 11.72 -11.25
N GLY A 22 1.78 12.29 -10.92
CA GLY A 22 2.88 11.59 -10.31
C GLY A 22 2.60 11.18 -8.86
N GLY A 23 3.44 10.34 -8.28
CA GLY A 23 3.44 10.08 -6.84
C GLY A 23 3.73 11.34 -6.03
N LEU A 24 4.55 12.23 -6.59
CA LEU A 24 4.84 13.56 -6.04
C LEU A 24 4.50 14.63 -7.08
N THR A 25 4.05 15.79 -6.60
CA THR A 25 4.00 17.04 -7.38
C THR A 25 5.04 18.00 -6.83
N ILE A 26 5.91 18.53 -7.69
CA ILE A 26 6.94 19.50 -7.34
C ILE A 26 6.72 20.78 -8.13
N ASP A 27 6.46 21.89 -7.41
CA ASP A 27 6.35 23.23 -7.96
C ASP A 27 7.32 24.17 -7.22
N GLY A 28 8.40 24.56 -7.89
CA GLY A 28 9.47 25.33 -7.27
C GLY A 28 10.01 24.58 -6.03
N ASN A 29 9.86 25.16 -4.86
CA ASN A 29 10.30 24.59 -3.59
C ASN A 29 9.19 23.80 -2.86
N ASN A 30 7.99 23.68 -3.42
CA ASN A 30 6.89 22.98 -2.80
C ASN A 30 6.84 21.53 -3.29
N VAL A 31 6.73 20.59 -2.35
CA VAL A 31 6.60 19.15 -2.63
C VAL A 31 5.29 18.66 -2.02
N THR A 32 4.40 18.17 -2.87
CA THR A 32 3.12 17.55 -2.46
C THR A 32 3.18 16.05 -2.68
N LYS A 33 2.83 15.27 -1.66
CA LYS A 33 2.67 13.81 -1.77
C LYS A 33 1.25 13.50 -2.20
N ASN A 34 1.12 12.88 -3.36
CA ASN A 34 -0.17 12.48 -3.92
C ASN A 34 -0.61 11.10 -3.41
N VAL A 35 -1.86 10.70 -3.66
CA VAL A 35 -2.39 9.40 -3.26
C VAL A 35 -1.49 8.25 -3.71
N GLY A 36 -0.97 8.29 -4.94
CA GLY A 36 -0.04 7.30 -5.47
C GLY A 36 1.21 7.11 -4.62
N TYR A 37 1.74 8.18 -4.02
CA TYR A 37 2.86 8.08 -3.08
C TYR A 37 2.53 7.18 -1.88
N TYR A 38 1.38 7.40 -1.26
CA TYR A 38 0.97 6.63 -0.07
C TYR A 38 0.67 5.18 -0.40
N ILE A 39 0.00 4.91 -1.53
CA ILE A 39 -0.28 3.54 -1.99
C ILE A 39 1.02 2.76 -2.18
N ILE A 40 2.00 3.34 -2.87
CA ILE A 40 3.31 2.70 -3.06
C ILE A 40 4.05 2.55 -1.73
N ALA A 41 3.91 3.51 -0.81
CA ALA A 41 4.59 3.49 0.47
C ALA A 41 4.19 2.29 1.36
N HIS A 42 2.97 1.79 1.26
CA HIS A 42 2.53 0.57 1.96
C HIS A 42 3.46 -0.61 1.65
N ALA A 43 3.84 -0.80 0.37
CA ALA A 43 4.78 -1.84 -0.02
C ALA A 43 6.24 -1.38 0.17
N SER A 44 6.64 -0.25 -0.41
CA SER A 44 8.06 0.15 -0.49
C SER A 44 8.71 0.38 0.87
N LYS A 45 7.96 0.86 1.85
CA LYS A 45 8.46 1.09 3.22
C LYS A 45 8.54 -0.20 4.03
N LEU A 46 7.57 -1.10 3.87
CA LEU A 46 7.34 -2.21 4.80
C LEU A 46 7.69 -3.58 4.21
N VAL A 47 7.56 -3.78 2.90
CA VAL A 47 8.03 -4.97 2.21
C VAL A 47 9.47 -4.73 1.73
N ARG A 48 10.45 -5.16 2.51
CA ARG A 48 11.86 -4.90 2.25
C ARG A 48 12.47 -5.92 1.27
N PRO A 49 13.60 -5.59 0.60
CA PRO A 49 14.33 -6.54 -0.22
C PRO A 49 14.58 -7.86 0.53
N GLY A 50 14.45 -8.98 -0.16
CA GLY A 50 14.51 -10.31 0.43
C GLY A 50 13.20 -10.82 1.04
N SER A 51 12.13 -10.02 0.99
CA SER A 51 10.78 -10.49 1.37
C SER A 51 10.24 -11.48 0.35
N VAL A 52 9.58 -12.52 0.83
CA VAL A 52 8.92 -13.55 0.02
C VAL A 52 7.42 -13.47 0.22
N ARG A 53 6.65 -13.44 -0.87
CA ARG A 53 5.19 -13.54 -0.80
C ARG A 53 4.81 -14.91 -0.26
N ILE A 54 3.94 -14.95 0.72
CA ILE A 54 3.36 -16.18 1.27
C ILE A 54 1.85 -16.20 1.02
N GLN A 55 1.26 -17.39 1.11
CA GLN A 55 -0.18 -17.56 0.91
C GLN A 55 -0.98 -16.81 1.96
N SER A 56 -2.05 -16.15 1.53
CA SER A 56 -3.09 -15.57 2.37
C SER A 56 -4.46 -16.00 1.84
N ASN A 57 -5.49 -15.90 2.68
CA ASN A 57 -6.85 -16.22 2.24
C ASN A 57 -7.36 -15.19 1.23
N TYR A 58 -8.11 -15.64 0.25
CA TYR A 58 -8.79 -14.76 -0.70
C TYR A 58 -10.07 -14.18 -0.07
N ASN A 59 -10.30 -12.89 -0.27
CA ASN A 59 -11.49 -12.19 0.17
C ASN A 59 -11.76 -10.99 -0.76
N ASP A 60 -12.91 -10.95 -1.44
CA ASP A 60 -13.28 -9.92 -2.40
C ASP A 60 -13.47 -8.53 -1.77
N GLU A 61 -13.99 -8.49 -0.55
CA GLU A 61 -14.23 -7.23 0.17
C GLU A 61 -12.94 -6.68 0.82
N LEU A 62 -12.04 -7.61 1.18
CA LEU A 62 -10.77 -7.32 1.85
C LEU A 62 -9.61 -7.99 1.10
N PRO A 63 -9.38 -7.65 -0.20
CA PRO A 63 -8.24 -8.15 -0.92
C PRO A 63 -6.96 -7.82 -0.17
N ASN A 64 -6.07 -8.82 -0.09
CA ASN A 64 -4.88 -8.72 0.73
C ASN A 64 -3.69 -9.46 0.13
N VAL A 65 -2.50 -9.10 0.57
CA VAL A 65 -1.25 -9.77 0.23
C VAL A 65 -0.35 -9.84 1.45
N THR A 66 0.27 -11.00 1.66
CA THR A 66 1.12 -11.26 2.82
C THR A 66 2.54 -11.60 2.39
N PHE A 67 3.51 -11.07 3.13
CA PHE A 67 4.94 -11.29 2.91
C PHE A 67 5.62 -11.72 4.20
N LYS A 68 6.53 -12.71 4.07
CA LYS A 68 7.53 -12.99 5.09
C LYS A 68 8.79 -12.19 4.77
N ARG A 69 9.19 -11.34 5.69
CA ARG A 69 10.39 -10.51 5.60
C ARG A 69 11.62 -11.23 6.18
N PRO A 70 12.83 -10.78 5.82
CA PRO A 70 14.03 -11.07 6.60
C PRO A 70 13.81 -10.76 8.09
N TYR A 71 14.57 -11.42 8.95
CA TYR A 71 14.46 -11.30 10.42
C TYR A 71 13.10 -11.71 10.98
N ASN A 72 12.47 -12.71 10.32
CA ASN A 72 11.26 -13.38 10.77
C ASN A 72 10.06 -12.46 11.06
N LYS A 73 9.89 -11.40 10.27
CA LYS A 73 8.72 -10.52 10.33
C LYS A 73 7.70 -10.87 9.26
N ILE A 74 6.44 -10.75 9.61
CA ILE A 74 5.31 -10.87 8.66
C ILE A 74 4.74 -9.48 8.40
N VAL A 75 4.39 -9.22 7.14
CA VAL A 75 3.71 -8.01 6.69
C VAL A 75 2.47 -8.41 5.93
N VAL A 76 1.32 -7.88 6.27
CA VAL A 76 0.10 -7.99 5.48
C VAL A 76 -0.37 -6.60 5.06
N ILE A 77 -0.72 -6.45 3.79
CA ILE A 77 -1.33 -5.24 3.22
C ILE A 77 -2.76 -5.63 2.88
N ILE A 78 -3.74 -4.88 3.39
CA ILE A 78 -5.17 -5.15 3.23
C ILE A 78 -5.85 -3.89 2.70
N LEU A 79 -6.65 -4.04 1.64
CA LEU A 79 -7.53 -2.99 1.12
C LEU A 79 -8.96 -3.27 1.59
N ASN A 80 -9.65 -2.29 2.13
CA ASN A 80 -11.11 -2.34 2.21
C ASN A 80 -11.70 -1.89 0.87
N HIS A 81 -12.12 -2.84 0.03
CA HIS A 81 -12.67 -2.58 -1.31
C HIS A 81 -14.19 -2.27 -1.28
N THR A 82 -14.74 -1.98 -0.10
CA THR A 82 -16.17 -1.66 0.05
C THR A 82 -16.39 -0.18 0.33
N ASN A 83 -17.64 0.25 0.29
CA ASN A 83 -18.08 1.61 0.60
C ASN A 83 -18.47 1.81 2.08
N THR A 84 -18.19 0.84 2.95
CA THR A 84 -18.45 0.90 4.40
C THR A 84 -17.20 0.51 5.18
N ALA A 85 -17.12 0.93 6.43
CA ALA A 85 -16.06 0.47 7.33
C ALA A 85 -16.18 -1.06 7.57
N LYS A 86 -15.04 -1.75 7.60
CA LYS A 86 -14.97 -3.19 7.87
C LYS A 86 -14.06 -3.47 9.06
N SER A 87 -14.54 -4.33 9.96
CA SER A 87 -13.72 -4.94 11.02
C SER A 87 -13.39 -6.37 10.63
N PHE A 88 -12.18 -6.81 10.93
CA PHE A 88 -11.69 -8.14 10.59
C PHE A 88 -10.64 -8.61 11.59
N ASN A 89 -10.38 -9.91 11.61
CA ASN A 89 -9.35 -10.51 12.43
C ASN A 89 -8.16 -10.94 11.55
N ILE A 90 -6.96 -10.55 11.98
CA ILE A 90 -5.71 -11.09 11.45
C ILE A 90 -5.34 -12.26 12.35
N LEU A 91 -5.33 -13.46 11.79
CA LEU A 91 -4.96 -14.67 12.52
C LEU A 91 -3.45 -14.75 12.62
N VAL A 92 -2.91 -14.45 13.77
CA VAL A 92 -1.51 -14.63 14.12
C VAL A 92 -1.37 -15.81 15.09
N PRO A 93 -0.19 -16.48 15.17
CA PRO A 93 -0.06 -17.72 15.92
C PRO A 93 -0.42 -17.64 17.41
N GLU A 94 -0.21 -16.50 18.04
CA GLU A 94 -0.39 -16.34 19.50
C GLU A 94 -1.84 -15.95 19.84
N GLU A 95 -2.35 -14.86 19.26
CA GLU A 95 -3.70 -14.36 19.51
C GLU A 95 -4.19 -13.57 18.30
N PRO A 96 -5.43 -13.79 17.82
CA PRO A 96 -6.01 -13.00 16.74
C PRO A 96 -6.04 -11.51 17.07
N VAL A 97 -5.61 -10.67 16.12
CA VAL A 97 -5.64 -9.23 16.26
C VAL A 97 -6.83 -8.67 15.48
N THR A 98 -7.75 -8.00 16.19
CA THR A 98 -8.86 -7.31 15.54
C THR A 98 -8.40 -5.95 15.01
N ALA A 99 -8.69 -5.66 13.76
CA ALA A 99 -8.43 -4.39 13.11
C ALA A 99 -9.66 -3.89 12.37
N SER A 100 -9.69 -2.61 12.03
CA SER A 100 -10.72 -2.02 11.20
C SER A 100 -10.12 -1.08 10.16
N LEU A 101 -10.79 -0.98 9.01
CA LEU A 101 -10.46 -0.08 7.92
C LEU A 101 -11.70 0.68 7.48
N SER A 102 -11.57 1.99 7.32
CA SER A 102 -12.61 2.82 6.70
C SER A 102 -12.85 2.39 5.25
N ALA A 103 -13.98 2.78 4.68
CA ALA A 103 -14.31 2.54 3.28
C ALA A 103 -13.17 2.99 2.34
N GLY A 104 -12.77 2.15 1.38
CA GLY A 104 -11.77 2.45 0.37
C GLY A 104 -10.34 2.67 0.91
N SER A 105 -10.07 2.33 2.16
CA SER A 105 -8.75 2.55 2.77
C SER A 105 -7.86 1.31 2.71
N VAL A 106 -6.53 1.55 2.79
CA VAL A 106 -5.50 0.51 2.85
C VAL A 106 -4.83 0.55 4.22
N GLY A 107 -4.65 -0.62 4.82
CA GLY A 107 -3.87 -0.81 6.04
C GLY A 107 -2.70 -1.76 5.83
N THR A 108 -1.60 -1.51 6.51
CA THR A 108 -0.47 -2.45 6.55
C THR A 108 -0.14 -2.79 7.98
N TYR A 109 -0.09 -4.07 8.27
CA TYR A 109 0.15 -4.63 9.60
C TYR A 109 1.44 -5.43 9.60
N VAL A 110 2.23 -5.26 10.65
CA VAL A 110 3.55 -5.90 10.77
C VAL A 110 3.70 -6.50 12.15
N TRP A 111 4.16 -7.74 12.24
CA TRP A 111 4.44 -8.40 13.50
C TRP A 111 5.65 -9.34 13.42
N ASP A 112 6.16 -9.75 14.57
CA ASP A 112 7.21 -10.76 14.67
C ASP A 112 6.60 -12.16 14.53
N ASN A 113 7.13 -12.97 13.62
CA ASN A 113 6.77 -14.37 13.48
C ASN A 113 7.69 -15.19 14.39
N LYS A 114 7.28 -15.36 15.63
CA LYS A 114 8.04 -16.14 16.63
C LYS A 114 8.06 -17.62 16.31
#